data_6904e6b316dc002c5bf8fc649c489dc1
#
_entry.id   6904e6b316dc002c5bf8fc649c489dc1
#
_cell.length_a   1.000
_cell.length_b   1.000
_cell.length_c   1.000
_cell.angle_alpha   90.00
_cell.angle_beta   90.00
_cell.angle_gamma   90.00
#
_symmetry.space_group_name_H-M   'P 1'
#
loop_
_entity.id
_entity.type
_entity.pdbx_description
1 polymer ?
#
loop_
_entity_poly.entity_id
_entity_poly.type
_entity_poly.pdbx_seq_one_letter_code
_entity_poly.pdbx_strand_id
1 'polypeptide(L)'
;MLSPSSVSELAKLLGFLGNEHRLNILKAIARDEKFAREISEEVGISRPLVNIYLKQFEKAGLVIGTNRVAVEPPYLKRYYQAVPFELAVNLDLIRELGDD
;
A
#
# COMPACT_ATOMS: atom_id res chain seq x y z
N MET A 1 1.93 11.70 -7.78
CA MET A 1 1.67 12.56 -6.61
C MET A 1 0.23 12.40 -6.17
N LEU A 2 0.02 12.23 -4.88
CA LEU A 2 -1.32 12.17 -4.30
C LEU A 2 -1.80 13.60 -4.03
N SER A 3 -2.98 13.93 -4.54
CA SER A 3 -3.51 15.30 -4.48
C SER A 3 -4.92 15.31 -3.91
N PRO A 4 -5.07 15.22 -2.59
CA PRO A 4 -6.38 15.31 -1.99
C PRO A 4 -6.99 16.71 -2.25
N SER A 5 -8.30 16.75 -2.53
CA SER A 5 -8.99 18.01 -2.84
C SER A 5 -9.86 18.53 -1.70
N SER A 6 -10.01 17.74 -0.65
CA SER A 6 -10.84 18.12 0.50
C SER A 6 -10.21 17.70 1.81
N VAL A 7 -10.64 18.29 2.91
CA VAL A 7 -10.20 17.91 4.25
C VAL A 7 -10.54 16.45 4.52
N SER A 8 -11.73 16.01 4.12
CA SER A 8 -12.16 14.61 4.27
C SER A 8 -11.25 13.65 3.51
N GLU A 9 -10.89 13.96 2.28
CA GLU A 9 -9.98 13.13 1.48
C GLU A 9 -8.60 13.03 2.12
N LEU A 10 -8.05 14.16 2.57
CA LEU A 10 -6.74 14.16 3.25
C LEU A 10 -6.78 13.35 4.53
N ALA A 11 -7.82 13.52 5.33
CA ALA A 11 -7.98 12.78 6.59
C ALA A 11 -8.04 11.28 6.35
N LYS A 12 -8.78 10.83 5.34
CA LYS A 12 -8.88 9.42 4.97
C LYS A 12 -7.53 8.87 4.50
N LEU A 13 -6.82 9.62 3.67
CA LEU A 13 -5.52 9.22 3.15
C LEU A 13 -4.48 9.11 4.28
N LEU A 14 -4.42 10.10 5.15
CA LEU A 14 -3.51 10.08 6.29
C LEU A 14 -3.86 8.96 7.27
N GLY A 15 -5.14 8.72 7.52
CA GLY A 15 -5.59 7.63 8.37
C GLY A 15 -5.26 6.26 7.77
N PHE A 16 -5.37 6.13 6.46
CA PHE A 16 -5.02 4.91 5.76
C PHE A 16 -3.52 4.63 5.83
N LEU A 17 -2.68 5.63 5.57
CA LEU A 17 -1.23 5.49 5.63
C LEU A 17 -0.69 5.48 7.06
N GLY A 18 -1.40 6.07 8.02
CA GLY A 18 -0.99 6.16 9.41
C GLY A 18 -1.16 4.87 10.18
N ASN A 19 -0.65 3.77 9.66
CA ASN A 19 -0.72 2.44 10.24
C ASN A 19 0.64 1.77 10.05
N GLU A 20 1.26 1.36 11.15
CA GLU A 20 2.60 0.79 11.12
C GLU A 20 2.70 -0.46 10.25
N HIS A 21 1.72 -1.35 10.33
CA HIS A 21 1.72 -2.56 9.50
C HIS A 21 1.63 -2.23 8.01
N ARG A 22 0.79 -1.27 7.64
CA ARG A 22 0.66 -0.83 6.24
C ARG A 22 1.95 -0.21 5.74
N LEU A 23 2.59 0.64 6.53
CA LEU A 23 3.86 1.25 6.15
C LEU A 23 4.97 0.21 5.99
N ASN A 24 5.01 -0.78 6.89
CA ASN A 24 5.99 -1.86 6.80
C ASN A 24 5.78 -2.73 5.56
N ILE A 25 4.53 -2.97 5.17
CA ILE A 25 4.23 -3.70 3.94
C ILE A 25 4.74 -2.92 2.72
N LEU A 26 4.45 -1.62 2.63
CA LEU A 26 4.95 -0.79 1.54
C LEU A 26 6.47 -0.78 1.49
N LYS A 27 7.11 -0.70 2.64
CA LYS A 27 8.57 -0.73 2.75
C LYS A 27 9.12 -2.07 2.23
N ALA A 28 8.46 -3.17 2.56
CA ALA A 28 8.88 -4.51 2.15
C ALA A 28 8.87 -4.70 0.63
N ILE A 29 7.95 -4.04 -0.08
CA ILE A 29 7.78 -4.18 -1.54
C ILE A 29 8.16 -2.91 -2.31
N ALA A 30 8.85 -1.98 -1.65
CA ALA A 30 9.25 -0.71 -2.29
C ALA A 30 10.32 -0.89 -3.35
N ARG A 31 11.25 -1.82 -3.14
CA ARG A 31 12.37 -2.06 -4.06
C ARG A 31 12.17 -3.29 -4.91
N ASP A 32 11.68 -4.37 -4.29
CA ASP A 32 11.53 -5.66 -4.93
C ASP A 32 10.12 -6.17 -4.76
N GLU A 33 9.57 -6.73 -5.82
CA GLU A 33 8.28 -7.41 -5.72
C GLU A 33 8.39 -8.65 -4.84
N LYS A 34 7.34 -8.94 -4.09
CA LYS A 34 7.27 -10.09 -3.19
C LYS A 34 5.87 -10.69 -3.21
N PHE A 35 5.76 -11.97 -2.89
CA PHE A 35 4.45 -12.59 -2.71
C PHE A 35 4.06 -12.59 -1.23
N ALA A 36 2.77 -12.83 -0.95
CA ALA A 36 2.20 -12.60 0.38
C ALA A 36 2.93 -13.31 1.53
N ARG A 37 3.40 -14.54 1.31
CA ARG A 37 4.12 -15.28 2.35
C ARG A 37 5.42 -14.58 2.73
N GLU A 38 6.18 -14.11 1.75
CA GLU A 38 7.42 -13.38 2.00
C GLU A 38 7.17 -12.10 2.77
N ILE A 39 6.11 -11.37 2.40
CA ILE A 39 5.73 -10.14 3.08
C ILE A 39 5.34 -10.45 4.54
N SER A 40 4.53 -11.49 4.74
CA SER A 40 4.10 -11.91 6.07
C SER A 40 5.29 -12.25 6.97
N GLU A 41 6.26 -12.99 6.46
CA GLU A 41 7.46 -13.35 7.19
C GLU A 41 8.32 -12.12 7.53
N GLU A 42 8.50 -11.22 6.57
CA GLU A 42 9.32 -10.02 6.77
C GLU A 42 8.68 -9.03 7.74
N VAL A 43 7.38 -8.80 7.62
CA VAL A 43 6.65 -7.80 8.43
C VAL A 43 6.23 -8.37 9.79
N GLY A 44 6.11 -9.69 9.90
CA GLY A 44 5.74 -10.36 11.14
C GLY A 44 4.27 -10.30 11.49
N ILE A 45 3.39 -10.30 10.48
CA ILE A 45 1.94 -10.37 10.65
C ILE A 45 1.37 -11.55 9.86
N SER A 46 0.14 -11.95 10.16
CA SER A 46 -0.48 -13.10 9.53
C SER A 46 -0.72 -12.89 8.03
N ARG A 47 -0.67 -13.96 7.24
CA ARG A 47 -0.94 -13.91 5.81
C ARG A 47 -2.35 -13.38 5.49
N PRO A 48 -3.42 -13.81 6.21
CA PRO A 48 -4.74 -13.22 5.97
C PRO A 48 -4.76 -11.70 6.15
N LEU A 49 -4.07 -11.18 7.15
CA LEU A 49 -4.00 -9.73 7.38
C LEU A 49 -3.21 -9.04 6.28
N VAL A 50 -2.08 -9.61 5.86
CA VAL A 50 -1.32 -9.10 4.71
C VAL A 50 -2.21 -9.02 3.48
N ASN A 51 -2.99 -10.07 3.20
CA ASN A 51 -3.88 -10.10 2.04
C ASN A 51 -4.95 -9.01 2.10
N ILE A 52 -5.50 -8.74 3.29
CA ILE A 52 -6.47 -7.66 3.48
C ILE A 52 -5.83 -6.31 3.14
N TYR A 53 -4.64 -6.04 3.68
CA TYR A 53 -3.94 -4.78 3.42
C TYR A 53 -3.54 -4.63 1.95
N LEU A 54 -3.06 -5.71 1.32
CA LEU A 54 -2.67 -5.68 -0.09
C LEU A 54 -3.87 -5.36 -1.00
N LYS A 55 -5.03 -5.93 -0.72
CA LYS A 55 -6.26 -5.61 -1.45
C LYS A 55 -6.64 -4.14 -1.32
N GLN A 56 -6.53 -3.60 -0.10
CA GLN A 56 -6.80 -2.19 0.14
C GLN A 56 -5.82 -1.29 -0.62
N PHE A 57 -4.54 -1.65 -0.64
CA PHE A 57 -3.53 -0.91 -1.40
C PHE A 57 -3.76 -0.99 -2.90
N GLU A 58 -4.12 -2.16 -3.43
CA GLU A 58 -4.45 -2.31 -4.85
C GLU A 58 -5.64 -1.42 -5.24
N LYS A 59 -6.68 -1.42 -4.40
CA LYS A 59 -7.86 -0.58 -4.61
C LYS A 59 -7.51 0.91 -4.58
N ALA A 60 -6.58 1.31 -3.73
CA ALA A 60 -6.11 2.69 -3.62
C ALA A 60 -5.11 3.08 -4.71
N GLY A 61 -4.67 2.13 -5.53
CA GLY A 61 -3.68 2.38 -6.58
C GLY A 61 -2.24 2.50 -6.09
N LEU A 62 -1.94 2.05 -4.88
CA LEU A 62 -0.61 2.15 -4.28
C LEU A 62 0.21 0.88 -4.43
N VAL A 63 -0.39 -0.21 -4.86
CA VAL A 63 0.26 -1.50 -5.08
C VAL A 63 -0.30 -2.13 -6.34
N ILE A 64 0.57 -2.77 -7.11
CA ILE A 64 0.22 -3.57 -8.28
C ILE A 64 0.50 -5.03 -7.96
N GLY A 65 -0.48 -5.90 -8.20
CA GLY A 65 -0.30 -7.35 -8.10
C GLY A 65 -0.21 -7.97 -9.49
N THR A 66 0.73 -8.88 -9.67
CA THR A 66 0.96 -9.57 -10.94
C THR A 66 1.06 -11.07 -10.70
N ASN A 67 0.26 -11.84 -11.41
CA ASN A 67 0.33 -13.31 -11.34
C ASN A 67 1.51 -13.81 -12.18
N ARG A 68 2.31 -14.71 -11.61
CA ARG A 68 3.46 -15.30 -12.29
C ARG A 68 3.49 -16.80 -12.10
N VAL A 69 3.90 -17.52 -13.14
CA VAL A 69 4.12 -18.96 -13.06
C VAL A 69 5.45 -19.22 -12.37
N ALA A 70 5.42 -20.14 -11.39
CA ALA A 70 6.61 -20.55 -10.66
C ALA A 70 7.02 -21.98 -11.05
N VAL A 71 8.32 -22.30 -10.87
CA VAL A 71 8.84 -23.64 -11.17
C VAL A 71 8.39 -24.65 -10.11
N GLU A 72 8.23 -24.20 -8.87
CA GLU A 72 7.83 -25.04 -7.73
C GLU A 72 6.43 -24.69 -7.25
N PRO A 73 5.73 -25.66 -6.57
CA PRO A 73 4.43 -25.36 -5.99
C PRO A 73 4.49 -24.23 -4.95
N PRO A 74 3.46 -23.37 -4.87
CA PRO A 74 2.37 -23.30 -5.83
C PRO A 74 2.85 -22.74 -7.17
N TYR A 75 2.45 -23.37 -8.26
CA TYR A 75 2.93 -23.01 -9.60
C TYR A 75 2.46 -21.64 -10.07
N LEU A 76 1.46 -21.05 -9.41
CA LEU A 76 0.99 -19.71 -9.71
C LEU A 76 1.10 -18.87 -8.44
N LYS A 77 1.91 -17.81 -8.51
CA LYS A 77 2.10 -16.88 -7.39
C LYS A 77 1.73 -15.47 -7.83
N ARG A 78 1.13 -14.73 -6.91
CA ARG A 78 0.86 -13.32 -7.13
C ARG A 78 1.92 -12.49 -6.43
N TYR A 79 2.66 -11.72 -7.21
CA TYR A 79 3.70 -10.82 -6.72
C TYR A 79 3.15 -9.40 -6.61
N TYR A 80 3.59 -8.70 -5.59
CA TYR A 80 3.12 -7.35 -5.29
C TYR A 80 4.30 -6.38 -5.30
N GLN A 81 4.08 -5.24 -5.91
CA GLN A 81 5.08 -4.17 -5.99
C GLN A 81 4.42 -2.84 -5.64
N ALA A 82 5.11 -2.01 -4.85
CA ALA A 82 4.62 -0.69 -4.53
C ALA A 82 4.68 0.22 -5.76
N VAL A 83 3.64 1.02 -5.93
CA VAL A 83 3.61 2.08 -6.94
C VAL A 83 4.21 3.32 -6.31
N PRO A 84 5.21 3.96 -6.92
CA PRO A 84 5.76 5.21 -6.39
C PRO A 84 4.66 6.26 -6.19
N PHE A 85 4.68 6.90 -5.04
CA PHE A 85 3.74 7.99 -4.76
C PHE A 85 4.46 9.08 -3.97
N GLU A 86 3.83 10.25 -3.94
CA GLU A 86 4.32 11.38 -3.19
C GLU A 86 3.14 12.12 -2.59
N LEU A 87 3.24 12.47 -1.32
CA LEU A 87 2.25 13.28 -0.63
C LEU A 87 2.99 14.30 0.23
N ALA A 88 2.85 15.57 -0.11
CA ALA A 88 3.41 16.67 0.68
C ALA A 88 2.27 17.30 1.50
N VAL A 89 2.39 17.22 2.82
CA VAL A 89 1.40 17.81 3.74
C VAL A 89 2.05 18.97 4.48
N ASN A 90 1.45 20.14 4.36
CA ASN A 90 1.88 21.35 5.04
C ASN A 90 0.66 22.26 5.25
N LEU A 91 0.85 23.37 5.94
CA LEU A 91 -0.26 24.28 6.21
C LEU A 91 -0.80 24.91 4.94
N ASP A 92 0.03 25.15 3.93
CA ASP A 92 -0.43 25.70 2.65
C ASP A 92 -1.40 24.74 1.96
N LEU A 93 -1.09 23.45 1.95
CA LEU A 93 -2.01 22.43 1.41
C LEU A 93 -3.34 22.47 2.16
N ILE A 94 -3.28 22.44 3.50
CA ILE A 94 -4.50 22.41 4.34
C ILE A 94 -5.36 23.64 4.09
N ARG A 95 -4.74 24.80 3.96
CA ARG A 95 -5.46 26.08 3.69
C ARG A 95 -6.22 26.03 2.37
N GLU A 96 -5.68 25.36 1.37
CA GLU A 96 -6.25 25.29 0.02
C GLU A 96 -7.31 24.19 -0.15
N LEU A 97 -7.47 23.29 0.84
CA LEU A 97 -8.43 22.20 0.73
C LEU A 97 -9.88 22.67 0.86
N GLY A 98 -10.77 22.00 0.13
CA GLY A 98 -12.21 22.22 0.27
C GLY A 98 -12.74 21.67 1.59
N ASP A 99 -13.92 22.17 1.99
CA ASP A 99 -14.59 21.77 3.21
C ASP A 99 -15.58 20.62 2.94
N ASP A 100 -15.24 19.42 3.35
CA ASP A 100 -16.21 18.33 3.41
C ASP A 100 -15.62 17.06 4.03
#